data_466e14f8475f63b9854fa5af44be2bc5
#
_entry.id   466e14f8475f63b9854fa5af44be2bc5
#
_cell.length_a   1.000
_cell.length_b   1.000
_cell.length_c   1.000
_cell.angle_alpha   90.00
_cell.angle_beta   90.00
_cell.angle_gamma   90.00
#
_symmetry.space_group_name_H-M   'P 1'
#
loop_
_entity.id
_entity.type
_entity.pdbx_description
1 polymer ?
#
loop_
_entity_poly.entity_id
_entity_poly.type
_entity_poly.pdbx_seq_one_letter_code
_entity_poly.pdbx_strand_id
1 'polypeptide(L)'
;GTTLREIVFDIGGGVKNGKFKAVQIGGPSGGCLTEEHLDLPLDFESTKKIGAIIGSGGLVVMGDDTCMVEIARFFMNFTKKESCGKCATCREGIPKIQAILERITHGSGTIEDIDMLQELSSVVKTCSLCGLGKTATNPVLSTLKYFKDEYIAHVVDKKCPAGACRSLCTMWIDPLKCIGCTKCARNCPVGAI
;
A
#
# COMPACT_ATOMS: atom_id res chain seq x y z
N GLY A 1 11.57 -6.92 23.76
CA GLY A 1 11.39 -8.34 23.49
C GLY A 1 9.98 -8.72 23.04
N THR A 2 9.01 -7.81 23.14
CA THR A 2 7.62 -8.07 22.66
C THR A 2 7.61 -8.26 21.17
N THR A 3 6.99 -9.31 20.70
CA THR A 3 6.91 -9.62 19.27
C THR A 3 5.79 -8.83 18.60
N LEU A 4 5.89 -8.69 17.28
CA LEU A 4 4.84 -8.06 16.50
C LEU A 4 3.53 -8.89 16.57
N ARG A 5 3.62 -10.21 16.70
CA ARG A 5 2.48 -11.11 16.88
C ARG A 5 1.71 -10.80 18.16
N GLU A 6 2.42 -10.71 19.30
CA GLU A 6 1.80 -10.36 20.60
C GLU A 6 1.07 -9.00 20.51
N ILE A 7 1.71 -8.00 19.88
CA ILE A 7 1.11 -6.67 19.75
C ILE A 7 -0.15 -6.70 18.87
N VAL A 8 -0.08 -7.37 17.72
CA VAL A 8 -1.18 -7.38 16.75
C VAL A 8 -2.34 -8.25 17.22
N PHE A 9 -2.07 -9.45 17.73
CA PHE A 9 -3.12 -10.43 18.02
C PHE A 9 -3.51 -10.47 19.48
N ASP A 10 -2.56 -10.56 20.42
CA ASP A 10 -2.86 -10.74 21.83
C ASP A 10 -3.33 -9.43 22.48
N ILE A 11 -2.71 -8.31 22.13
CA ILE A 11 -3.06 -6.99 22.65
C ILE A 11 -4.10 -6.31 21.76
N GLY A 12 -3.87 -6.30 20.45
CA GLY A 12 -4.70 -5.58 19.47
C GLY A 12 -5.95 -6.34 19.04
N GLY A 13 -6.06 -7.64 19.28
CA GLY A 13 -7.19 -8.48 18.90
C GLY A 13 -7.23 -8.85 17.41
N GLY A 14 -6.14 -8.62 16.69
CA GLY A 14 -6.01 -8.99 15.26
C GLY A 14 -6.80 -8.11 14.30
N VAL A 15 -7.27 -8.72 13.21
CA VAL A 15 -8.08 -8.06 12.18
C VAL A 15 -9.56 -8.33 12.45
N LYS A 16 -10.39 -7.29 12.46
CA LYS A 16 -11.81 -7.38 12.84
C LYS A 16 -12.63 -8.27 11.88
N ASN A 17 -12.37 -8.16 10.59
CA ASN A 17 -13.03 -8.96 9.54
C ASN A 17 -11.97 -9.43 8.55
N GLY A 18 -11.94 -10.72 8.24
CA GLY A 18 -10.97 -11.28 7.30
C GLY A 18 -9.67 -11.78 7.95
N LYS A 19 -8.66 -11.99 7.14
CA LYS A 19 -7.34 -12.52 7.54
C LYS A 19 -6.32 -11.39 7.62
N PHE A 20 -5.34 -11.55 8.50
CA PHE A 20 -4.18 -10.66 8.54
C PHE A 20 -3.44 -10.72 7.19
N LYS A 21 -3.06 -9.57 6.68
CA LYS A 21 -2.30 -9.45 5.43
C LYS A 21 -0.94 -8.82 5.64
N ALA A 22 -0.92 -7.67 6.29
CA ALA A 22 0.33 -6.94 6.55
C ALA A 22 0.16 -5.96 7.71
N VAL A 23 1.27 -5.46 8.20
CA VAL A 23 1.31 -4.33 9.12
C VAL A 23 2.30 -3.29 8.60
N GLN A 24 1.87 -2.04 8.54
CA GLN A 24 2.75 -0.90 8.33
C GLN A 24 3.31 -0.46 9.67
N ILE A 25 4.63 -0.35 9.76
CA ILE A 25 5.34 0.09 10.96
C ILE A 25 6.11 1.38 10.68
N GLY A 26 6.22 2.25 11.69
CA GLY A 26 7.04 3.46 11.60
C GLY A 26 6.39 4.64 10.90
N GLY A 27 5.07 4.62 10.75
CA GLY A 27 4.30 5.68 10.11
C GLY A 27 4.43 5.69 8.58
N PRO A 28 4.08 6.81 7.91
CA PRO A 28 3.96 6.87 6.45
C PRO A 28 5.24 6.58 5.65
N SER A 29 6.40 6.77 6.25
CA SER A 29 7.70 6.49 5.63
C SER A 29 8.36 5.21 6.13
N GLY A 30 7.64 4.42 6.90
CA GLY A 30 8.07 3.10 7.37
C GLY A 30 7.91 2.02 6.30
N GLY A 31 7.97 0.75 6.70
CA GLY A 31 7.83 -0.39 5.80
C GLY A 31 6.62 -1.26 6.13
N CYS A 32 6.12 -1.98 5.13
CA CYS A 32 5.12 -3.02 5.31
C CYS A 32 5.81 -4.35 5.66
N LEU A 33 5.30 -5.03 6.67
CA LEU A 33 5.74 -6.34 7.12
C LEU A 33 4.61 -7.36 6.94
N THR A 34 4.98 -8.57 6.55
CA THR A 34 4.05 -9.68 6.29
C THR A 34 3.99 -10.64 7.47
N GLU A 35 3.20 -11.69 7.34
CA GLU A 35 3.06 -12.75 8.35
C GLU A 35 4.41 -13.37 8.76
N GLU A 36 5.36 -13.49 7.83
CA GLU A 36 6.71 -14.01 8.09
C GLU A 36 7.50 -13.21 9.14
N HIS A 37 7.10 -11.97 9.38
CA HIS A 37 7.77 -11.06 10.31
C HIS A 37 7.07 -10.94 11.67
N LEU A 38 5.98 -11.65 11.88
CA LEU A 38 5.17 -11.54 13.11
C LEU A 38 5.93 -11.92 14.38
N ASP A 39 6.85 -12.86 14.27
CA ASP A 39 7.63 -13.33 15.42
C ASP A 39 8.91 -12.51 15.65
N LEU A 40 9.08 -11.43 14.88
CA LEU A 40 10.17 -10.49 15.07
C LEU A 40 9.94 -9.65 16.33
N PRO A 41 10.92 -9.54 17.23
CA PRO A 41 10.85 -8.60 18.34
C PRO A 41 10.83 -7.15 17.82
N LEU A 42 9.96 -6.34 18.40
CA LEU A 42 9.78 -4.96 18.01
C LEU A 42 10.87 -4.08 18.66
N ASP A 43 12.08 -4.16 18.15
CA ASP A 43 13.21 -3.35 18.53
C ASP A 43 13.90 -2.71 17.32
N PHE A 44 14.73 -1.69 17.56
CA PHE A 44 15.39 -0.94 16.50
C PHE A 44 16.35 -1.78 15.66
N GLU A 45 17.03 -2.75 16.26
CA GLU A 45 18.03 -3.56 15.57
C GLU A 45 17.37 -4.59 14.66
N SER A 46 16.36 -5.30 15.17
CA SER A 46 15.62 -6.32 14.43
C SER A 46 14.86 -5.75 13.25
N THR A 47 14.17 -4.63 13.45
CA THR A 47 13.43 -3.95 12.37
C THR A 47 14.37 -3.36 11.31
N LYS A 48 15.53 -2.82 11.70
CA LYS A 48 16.54 -2.31 10.77
C LYS A 48 17.11 -3.40 9.85
N LYS A 49 17.32 -4.62 10.36
CA LYS A 49 17.83 -5.77 9.56
C LYS A 49 16.92 -6.11 8.39
N ILE A 50 15.62 -5.94 8.54
CA ILE A 50 14.63 -6.20 7.48
C ILE A 50 14.28 -4.96 6.65
N GLY A 51 14.97 -3.83 6.89
CA GLY A 51 14.77 -2.58 6.17
C GLY A 51 13.54 -1.78 6.60
N ALA A 52 12.93 -2.14 7.73
CA ALA A 52 11.84 -1.39 8.33
C ALA A 52 12.36 -0.39 9.39
N ILE A 53 11.50 0.54 9.79
CA ILE A 53 11.81 1.56 10.79
C ILE A 53 10.64 1.62 11.77
N ILE A 54 10.95 1.57 13.08
CA ILE A 54 9.92 1.71 14.12
C ILE A 54 9.33 3.12 14.15
N GLY A 55 10.17 4.13 13.86
CA GLY A 55 9.77 5.53 13.92
C GLY A 55 9.20 5.92 15.28
N SER A 56 8.00 6.46 15.30
CA SER A 56 7.26 6.83 16.53
C SER A 56 6.45 5.67 17.14
N GLY A 57 6.60 4.46 16.65
CA GLY A 57 5.85 3.29 17.13
C GLY A 57 4.45 3.14 16.53
N GLY A 58 4.09 3.95 15.53
CA GLY A 58 2.81 3.81 14.85
C GLY A 58 2.71 2.50 14.09
N LEU A 59 1.60 1.78 14.30
CA LEU A 59 1.27 0.53 13.62
C LEU A 59 -0.08 0.66 12.91
N VAL A 60 -0.14 0.22 11.65
CA VAL A 60 -1.39 0.11 10.89
C VAL A 60 -1.53 -1.33 10.43
N VAL A 61 -2.45 -2.06 11.05
CA VAL A 61 -2.74 -3.46 10.73
C VAL A 61 -3.72 -3.50 9.56
N MET A 62 -3.44 -4.33 8.57
CA MET A 62 -4.18 -4.44 7.32
C MET A 62 -4.69 -5.86 7.11
N GLY A 63 -5.96 -5.98 6.70
CA GLY A 63 -6.60 -7.23 6.33
C GLY A 63 -6.48 -7.56 4.84
N ASP A 64 -7.01 -8.71 4.47
CA ASP A 64 -7.04 -9.21 3.08
C ASP A 64 -7.91 -8.36 2.14
N ASP A 65 -8.79 -7.54 2.69
CA ASP A 65 -9.58 -6.54 1.97
C ASP A 65 -8.79 -5.25 1.62
N THR A 66 -7.54 -5.14 2.06
CA THR A 66 -6.69 -3.97 1.83
C THR A 66 -5.86 -4.13 0.56
N CYS A 67 -5.93 -3.15 -0.35
CA CYS A 67 -5.09 -3.09 -1.54
C CYS A 67 -3.73 -2.48 -1.21
N MET A 68 -2.64 -3.25 -1.41
CA MET A 68 -1.30 -2.79 -1.07
C MET A 68 -0.76 -1.73 -2.03
N VAL A 69 -1.25 -1.68 -3.26
CA VAL A 69 -0.93 -0.61 -4.23
C VAL A 69 -1.55 0.71 -3.81
N GLU A 70 -2.80 0.68 -3.35
CA GLU A 70 -3.49 1.88 -2.83
C GLU A 70 -2.87 2.38 -1.52
N ILE A 71 -2.43 1.47 -0.65
CA ILE A 71 -1.68 1.82 0.57
C ILE A 71 -0.36 2.53 0.23
N ALA A 72 0.40 1.99 -0.73
CA ALA A 72 1.62 2.65 -1.21
C ALA A 72 1.32 4.06 -1.75
N ARG A 73 0.25 4.20 -2.57
CA ARG A 73 -0.20 5.49 -3.10
C ARG A 73 -0.58 6.48 -1.99
N PHE A 74 -1.33 6.00 -0.99
CA PHE A 74 -1.76 6.80 0.17
C PHE A 74 -0.55 7.37 0.94
N PHE A 75 0.43 6.54 1.27
CA PHE A 75 1.62 6.98 2.00
C PHE A 75 2.52 7.89 1.15
N MET A 76 2.64 7.63 -0.16
CA MET A 76 3.38 8.51 -1.05
C MET A 76 2.73 9.89 -1.18
N ASN A 77 1.40 9.99 -1.17
CA ASN A 77 0.70 11.27 -1.16
C ASN A 77 1.00 12.08 0.11
N PHE A 78 1.12 11.42 1.25
CA PHE A 78 1.55 12.07 2.50
C PHE A 78 2.99 12.60 2.36
N THR A 79 3.95 11.75 1.98
CA THR A 79 5.36 12.16 1.87
C THR A 79 5.58 13.24 0.80
N LYS A 80 4.78 13.27 -0.25
CA LYS A 80 4.77 14.35 -1.24
C LYS A 80 4.43 15.71 -0.61
N LYS A 81 3.46 15.75 0.30
CA LYS A 81 3.05 16.99 1.01
C LYS A 81 4.08 17.45 2.03
N GLU A 82 4.78 16.51 2.65
CA GLU A 82 5.80 16.78 3.68
C GLU A 82 7.19 17.10 3.09
N SER A 83 7.39 16.94 1.79
CA SER A 83 8.68 17.23 1.15
C SER A 83 9.01 18.71 1.19
N CYS A 84 10.19 19.05 1.72
CA CYS A 84 10.68 20.44 1.75
C CYS A 84 11.14 20.99 0.38
N GLY A 85 11.21 20.12 -0.66
CA GLY A 85 11.57 20.49 -2.03
C GLY A 85 13.06 20.80 -2.28
N LYS A 86 13.96 20.66 -1.30
CA LYS A 86 15.39 21.03 -1.47
C LYS A 86 16.16 20.06 -2.37
N CYS A 87 16.01 18.75 -2.14
CA CYS A 87 16.72 17.74 -2.95
C CYS A 87 15.97 17.51 -4.28
N ALA A 88 16.66 17.63 -5.40
CA ALA A 88 16.06 17.38 -6.73
C ALA A 88 15.43 15.98 -6.83
N THR A 89 16.13 14.94 -6.34
CA THR A 89 15.63 13.57 -6.35
C THR A 89 14.34 13.39 -5.56
N CYS A 90 14.22 14.02 -4.39
CA CYS A 90 13.00 13.99 -3.58
C CYS A 90 11.90 14.84 -4.22
N ARG A 91 12.20 16.09 -4.61
CA ARG A 91 11.24 17.04 -5.19
C ARG A 91 10.59 16.54 -6.47
N GLU A 92 11.40 15.93 -7.36
CA GLU A 92 10.93 15.44 -8.66
C GLU A 92 10.52 13.96 -8.62
N GLY A 93 11.25 13.15 -7.84
CA GLY A 93 11.03 11.70 -7.77
C GLY A 93 9.73 11.31 -7.07
N ILE A 94 9.42 11.89 -5.91
CA ILE A 94 8.20 11.56 -5.16
C ILE A 94 6.92 11.87 -5.97
N PRO A 95 6.76 13.05 -6.62
CA PRO A 95 5.60 13.28 -7.47
C PRO A 95 5.49 12.33 -8.66
N LYS A 96 6.62 11.92 -9.26
CA LYS A 96 6.61 10.94 -10.36
C LYS A 96 6.17 9.55 -9.88
N ILE A 97 6.70 9.08 -8.74
CA ILE A 97 6.26 7.83 -8.11
C ILE A 97 4.76 7.88 -7.81
N GLN A 98 4.28 8.97 -7.24
CA GLN A 98 2.86 9.18 -6.97
C GLN A 98 2.01 9.09 -8.24
N ALA A 99 2.43 9.75 -9.32
CA ALA A 99 1.71 9.73 -10.60
C ALA A 99 1.67 8.32 -11.22
N ILE A 100 2.73 7.54 -11.08
CA ILE A 100 2.75 6.13 -11.53
C ILE A 100 1.74 5.30 -10.73
N LEU A 101 1.75 5.41 -9.39
CA LEU A 101 0.81 4.69 -8.53
C LEU A 101 -0.65 5.11 -8.82
N GLU A 102 -0.89 6.37 -9.12
CA GLU A 102 -2.20 6.85 -9.57
C GLU A 102 -2.63 6.19 -10.89
N ARG A 103 -1.75 6.12 -11.89
CA ARG A 103 -2.05 5.40 -13.14
C ARG A 103 -2.38 3.93 -12.90
N ILE A 104 -1.60 3.24 -12.07
CA ILE A 104 -1.81 1.83 -11.75
C ILE A 104 -3.18 1.63 -11.08
N THR A 105 -3.51 2.42 -10.05
CA THR A 105 -4.78 2.31 -9.32
C THR A 105 -6.00 2.74 -10.14
N HIS A 106 -5.81 3.55 -11.19
CA HIS A 106 -6.86 3.96 -12.14
C HIS A 106 -6.95 3.07 -13.39
N GLY A 107 -6.15 1.99 -13.49
CA GLY A 107 -6.22 1.02 -14.58
C GLY A 107 -5.46 1.40 -15.85
N SER A 108 -4.78 2.55 -15.88
CA SER A 108 -3.96 2.99 -17.02
C SER A 108 -2.47 2.69 -16.87
N GLY A 109 -2.07 1.97 -15.80
CA GLY A 109 -0.69 1.53 -15.60
C GLY A 109 -0.25 0.48 -16.60
N THR A 110 1.06 0.40 -16.83
CA THR A 110 1.73 -0.57 -17.70
C THR A 110 2.76 -1.40 -16.93
N ILE A 111 3.26 -2.47 -17.53
CA ILE A 111 4.24 -3.34 -16.85
C ILE A 111 5.56 -2.59 -16.59
N GLU A 112 5.93 -1.68 -17.48
CA GLU A 112 7.12 -0.83 -17.36
C GLU A 112 7.01 0.13 -16.18
N ASP A 113 5.78 0.49 -15.77
CA ASP A 113 5.55 1.32 -14.58
C ASP A 113 6.01 0.62 -13.29
N ILE A 114 5.95 -0.70 -13.23
CA ILE A 114 6.42 -1.48 -12.06
C ILE A 114 7.95 -1.38 -11.94
N ASP A 115 8.64 -1.55 -13.05
CA ASP A 115 10.11 -1.44 -13.06
C ASP A 115 10.56 0.00 -12.77
N MET A 116 9.87 0.98 -13.36
CA MET A 116 10.11 2.40 -13.10
C MET A 116 9.87 2.76 -11.63
N LEU A 117 8.85 2.20 -10.97
CA LEU A 117 8.62 2.40 -9.53
C LEU A 117 9.80 1.90 -8.70
N GLN A 118 10.31 0.72 -9.02
CA GLN A 118 11.46 0.13 -8.33
C GLN A 118 12.71 0.99 -8.48
N GLU A 119 13.00 1.42 -9.72
CA GLU A 119 14.16 2.23 -10.04
C GLU A 119 14.09 3.62 -9.39
N LEU A 120 13.02 4.36 -9.62
CA LEU A 120 12.83 5.71 -9.04
C LEU A 120 12.84 5.69 -7.52
N SER A 121 12.20 4.68 -6.90
CA SER A 121 12.19 4.54 -5.45
C SER A 121 13.59 4.31 -4.90
N SER A 122 14.41 3.51 -5.58
CA SER A 122 15.80 3.26 -5.20
C SER A 122 16.67 4.52 -5.33
N VAL A 123 16.50 5.28 -6.41
CA VAL A 123 17.21 6.56 -6.62
C VAL A 123 16.82 7.59 -5.55
N VAL A 124 15.54 7.77 -5.28
CA VAL A 124 15.07 8.71 -4.24
C VAL A 124 15.64 8.33 -2.89
N LYS A 125 15.60 7.05 -2.52
CA LYS A 125 16.12 6.53 -1.26
C LYS A 125 17.63 6.79 -1.10
N THR A 126 18.39 6.55 -2.15
CA THR A 126 19.86 6.62 -2.11
C THR A 126 20.39 8.04 -2.22
N CYS A 127 19.78 8.86 -3.08
CA CYS A 127 20.31 10.18 -3.43
C CYS A 127 19.67 11.33 -2.66
N SER A 128 18.68 11.09 -1.79
CA SER A 128 18.12 12.13 -0.92
C SER A 128 19.03 12.42 0.27
N LEU A 129 19.05 13.69 0.73
CA LEU A 129 19.97 14.13 1.78
C LEU A 129 19.44 13.92 3.19
N CYS A 130 18.14 14.08 3.41
CA CYS A 130 17.53 14.01 4.74
C CYS A 130 16.80 12.68 5.00
N GLY A 131 16.43 12.44 6.26
CA GLY A 131 15.71 11.23 6.69
C GLY A 131 14.41 11.01 5.95
N LEU A 132 13.60 12.07 5.73
CA LEU A 132 12.34 11.95 5.00
C LEU A 132 12.56 11.39 3.59
N GLY A 133 13.45 12.00 2.79
CA GLY A 133 13.69 11.54 1.42
C GLY A 133 14.27 10.12 1.37
N LYS A 134 15.16 9.76 2.30
CA LYS A 134 15.75 8.41 2.39
C LYS A 134 14.75 7.33 2.77
N THR A 135 13.66 7.67 3.43
CA THR A 135 12.65 6.71 3.90
C THR A 135 11.32 6.80 3.17
N ALA A 136 11.09 7.89 2.43
CA ALA A 136 9.83 8.19 1.74
C ALA A 136 9.31 7.05 0.87
N THR A 137 10.22 6.32 0.21
CA THR A 137 9.87 5.25 -0.74
C THR A 137 9.83 3.86 -0.11
N ASN A 138 10.06 3.71 1.19
CA ASN A 138 9.98 2.42 1.87
C ASN A 138 8.62 1.72 1.71
N PRO A 139 7.46 2.41 1.79
CA PRO A 139 6.17 1.76 1.52
C PRO A 139 6.09 1.15 0.12
N VAL A 140 6.58 1.86 -0.89
CA VAL A 140 6.59 1.37 -2.28
C VAL A 140 7.51 0.17 -2.43
N LEU A 141 8.74 0.27 -1.93
CA LEU A 141 9.73 -0.81 -2.03
C LEU A 141 9.28 -2.07 -1.27
N SER A 142 8.71 -1.93 -0.08
CA SER A 142 8.22 -3.07 0.69
C SER A 142 6.97 -3.71 0.07
N THR A 143 6.03 -2.92 -0.43
CA THR A 143 4.84 -3.47 -1.11
C THR A 143 5.20 -4.12 -2.44
N LEU A 144 6.13 -3.57 -3.21
CA LEU A 144 6.67 -4.23 -4.43
C LEU A 144 7.37 -5.54 -4.10
N LYS A 145 8.11 -5.60 -2.98
CA LYS A 145 8.83 -6.81 -2.56
C LYS A 145 7.89 -7.95 -2.17
N TYR A 146 6.86 -7.66 -1.38
CA TYR A 146 6.02 -8.68 -0.77
C TYR A 146 4.67 -8.90 -1.46
N PHE A 147 4.21 -7.95 -2.28
CA PHE A 147 2.90 -7.97 -2.94
C PHE A 147 2.99 -7.63 -4.42
N LYS A 148 4.08 -8.06 -5.09
CA LYS A 148 4.29 -7.80 -6.52
C LYS A 148 3.12 -8.31 -7.37
N ASP A 149 2.51 -9.42 -6.97
CA ASP A 149 1.38 -10.01 -7.68
C ASP A 149 0.16 -9.09 -7.73
N GLU A 150 -0.06 -8.27 -6.68
CA GLU A 150 -1.13 -7.27 -6.70
C GLU A 150 -0.85 -6.17 -7.73
N TYR A 151 0.40 -5.72 -7.86
CA TYR A 151 0.79 -4.76 -8.91
C TYR A 151 0.56 -5.34 -10.29
N ILE A 152 0.95 -6.60 -10.52
CA ILE A 152 0.74 -7.31 -11.79
C ILE A 152 -0.77 -7.41 -12.08
N ALA A 153 -1.59 -7.81 -11.12
CA ALA A 153 -3.05 -7.88 -11.29
C ALA A 153 -3.66 -6.54 -11.67
N HIS A 154 -3.20 -5.42 -11.07
CA HIS A 154 -3.67 -4.08 -11.45
C HIS A 154 -3.27 -3.67 -12.86
N VAL A 155 -2.06 -4.04 -13.28
CA VAL A 155 -1.48 -3.61 -14.56
C VAL A 155 -1.87 -4.53 -15.70
N VAL A 156 -1.81 -5.85 -15.52
CA VAL A 156 -2.06 -6.86 -16.57
C VAL A 156 -3.54 -7.23 -16.60
N ASP A 157 -4.09 -7.68 -15.47
CA ASP A 157 -5.46 -8.18 -15.39
C ASP A 157 -6.51 -7.05 -15.29
N LYS A 158 -6.05 -5.81 -15.10
CA LYS A 158 -6.90 -4.63 -14.86
C LYS A 158 -7.91 -4.87 -13.73
N LYS A 159 -7.48 -5.56 -12.69
CA LYS A 159 -8.30 -5.96 -11.55
C LYS A 159 -7.62 -5.64 -10.23
N CYS A 160 -8.36 -5.09 -9.29
CA CYS A 160 -7.92 -4.94 -7.91
C CYS A 160 -8.36 -6.17 -7.09
N PRO A 161 -7.44 -7.04 -6.63
CA PRO A 161 -7.81 -8.24 -5.87
C PRO A 161 -8.58 -7.93 -4.58
N ALA A 162 -8.26 -6.84 -3.92
CA ALA A 162 -8.91 -6.37 -2.69
C ALA A 162 -10.23 -5.59 -2.94
N GLY A 163 -10.57 -5.28 -4.20
CA GLY A 163 -11.77 -4.51 -4.54
C GLY A 163 -11.76 -3.04 -4.07
N ALA A 164 -10.61 -2.50 -3.68
CA ALA A 164 -10.49 -1.15 -3.14
C ALA A 164 -10.38 -0.06 -4.23
N CYS A 165 -9.75 -0.38 -5.36
CA CYS A 165 -9.54 0.56 -6.47
C CYS A 165 -10.78 0.63 -7.35
N ARG A 166 -11.59 1.68 -7.19
CA ARG A 166 -12.90 1.82 -7.88
C ARG A 166 -12.81 1.68 -9.40
N SER A 167 -11.77 2.21 -10.01
CA SER A 167 -11.59 2.14 -11.47
C SER A 167 -11.28 0.73 -11.99
N LEU A 168 -10.92 -0.19 -11.11
CA LEU A 168 -10.58 -1.59 -11.41
C LEU A 168 -11.59 -2.58 -10.81
N CYS A 169 -12.71 -2.08 -10.26
CA CYS A 169 -13.79 -2.90 -9.71
C CYS A 169 -14.89 -3.04 -10.75
N THR A 170 -15.18 -4.27 -11.15
CA THR A 170 -16.36 -4.57 -11.95
C THR A 170 -17.56 -4.70 -11.02
N MET A 171 -18.54 -3.80 -11.16
CA MET A 171 -19.80 -3.90 -10.44
C MET A 171 -20.70 -4.90 -11.16
N TRP A 172 -21.20 -5.91 -10.45
CA TRP A 172 -22.15 -6.88 -10.97
C TRP A 172 -23.14 -7.28 -9.89
N ILE A 173 -24.33 -7.72 -10.30
CA ILE A 173 -25.34 -8.22 -9.40
C ILE A 173 -25.32 -9.75 -9.47
N ASP A 174 -25.06 -10.39 -8.33
CA ASP A 174 -25.08 -11.84 -8.21
C ASP A 174 -26.53 -12.36 -8.46
N PRO A 175 -26.79 -13.08 -9.56
CA PRO A 175 -28.13 -13.55 -9.87
C PRO A 175 -28.68 -14.53 -8.84
N LEU A 176 -27.82 -15.27 -8.13
CA LEU A 176 -28.22 -16.21 -7.09
C LEU A 176 -28.62 -15.54 -5.78
N LYS A 177 -28.12 -14.32 -5.54
CA LYS A 177 -28.43 -13.50 -4.35
C LYS A 177 -29.45 -12.40 -4.63
N CYS A 178 -29.73 -12.15 -5.90
CA CYS A 178 -30.66 -11.12 -6.32
C CYS A 178 -32.11 -11.54 -6.04
N ILE A 179 -32.78 -10.79 -5.18
CA ILE A 179 -34.22 -11.02 -4.86
C ILE A 179 -35.19 -10.19 -5.75
N GLY A 180 -34.68 -9.53 -6.79
CA GLY A 180 -35.48 -8.74 -7.73
C GLY A 180 -36.10 -7.44 -7.13
N CYS A 181 -35.65 -6.95 -6.00
CA CYS A 181 -36.23 -5.79 -5.30
C CYS A 181 -36.06 -4.44 -6.01
N THR A 182 -35.38 -4.37 -7.13
CA THR A 182 -35.10 -3.17 -7.96
C THR A 182 -34.40 -2.01 -7.25
N LYS A 183 -33.94 -2.20 -6.00
CA LYS A 183 -33.28 -1.15 -5.20
C LYS A 183 -32.01 -0.60 -5.87
N CYS A 184 -31.19 -1.49 -6.50
CA CYS A 184 -30.01 -1.10 -7.24
C CYS A 184 -30.36 -0.24 -8.47
N ALA A 185 -31.36 -0.58 -9.26
CA ALA A 185 -31.80 0.19 -10.41
C ALA A 185 -32.34 1.56 -10.01
N ARG A 186 -33.19 1.61 -8.96
CA ARG A 186 -33.78 2.87 -8.45
C ARG A 186 -32.73 3.84 -7.88
N ASN A 187 -31.63 3.32 -7.32
CA ASN A 187 -30.58 4.14 -6.72
C ASN A 187 -29.36 4.33 -7.65
N CYS A 188 -29.40 3.81 -8.89
CA CYS A 188 -28.31 4.00 -9.85
C CYS A 188 -28.33 5.43 -10.41
N PRO A 189 -27.33 6.29 -10.11
CA PRO A 189 -27.34 7.69 -10.53
C PRO A 189 -27.16 7.87 -12.05
N VAL A 190 -26.68 6.81 -12.72
CA VAL A 190 -26.37 6.82 -14.17
C VAL A 190 -27.29 5.90 -14.99
N GLY A 191 -28.26 5.25 -14.36
CA GLY A 191 -29.22 4.36 -15.03
C GLY A 191 -28.58 3.15 -15.73
N ALA A 192 -27.46 2.65 -15.21
CA ALA A 192 -26.69 1.53 -15.80
C ALA A 192 -27.20 0.15 -15.38
N ILE A 193 -28.26 0.06 -14.55
CA ILE A 193 -28.86 -1.19 -14.04
C ILE A 193 -30.35 -1.20 -14.32
#